data_8e14f89a136923309c8f567f559dd59b
#
_entry.id   8e14f89a136923309c8f567f559dd59b
#
_cell.length_a   1.000
_cell.length_b   1.000
_cell.length_c   1.000
_cell.angle_alpha   90.00
_cell.angle_beta   90.00
_cell.angle_gamma   90.00
#
_symmetry.space_group_name_H-M   'P 1'
#
loop_
_entity.id
_entity.type
_entity.pdbx_description
1 polymer ?
#
loop_
_entity_poly.entity_id
_entity_poly.type
_entity_poly.pdbx_seq_one_letter_code
_entity_poly.pdbx_strand_id
1 'polypeptide(L)'
;MDFRDQIELVREYIEDAYQFLDLFEGLLLQIENEQEETSPETIIEIQGVLHTFKGNSGMMGFSQIQKYAHSLEDVFKEIQGGALDPDRDVIDFFLEAVTALRTTIENMDPQNPQDIIEEQYWNRIETFQKGENKQPQQDRTQSVSETASAVKSPAADRISMKVDPERLDELLRAMGEMVITKNRLQEMSAKIIEKHGEKNEFVSLAEITERIERISESLHDSIINVRMVPVRQVFKRFPRMVRDLAREKGKEVSLLFQGEDTELDKSVIEAMSEPLLHIIRNAVDHGIEPPHEREAQGKPRQGTVMVSASQVSGSIIVEVEDDGRGIATDKLLKKARETGVALPENPDGHALLDLIFMPGFSTSDKVSEISGRGVGMDVVRKSITGINGSVDVETEAGLGTRFTVRLPLTLAIISALMVEVAGNQYALPLAYVTGSAKLSKEDIYVVDQKKTARIKDRYLPLVSMDEFFGLR
;
A
#
# COMPACT_ATOMS: atom_id res chain seq x y z
N MET A 1 34.90 -10.59 -20.16
CA MET A 1 33.57 -10.46 -19.64
C MET A 1 32.62 -10.43 -20.82
N ASP A 2 31.65 -11.33 -20.89
CA ASP A 2 30.70 -11.37 -22.01
C ASP A 2 29.79 -10.14 -21.94
N PHE A 3 29.31 -9.64 -23.08
CA PHE A 3 28.40 -8.46 -23.14
C PHE A 3 27.13 -8.66 -22.30
N ARG A 4 26.65 -9.91 -22.14
CA ARG A 4 25.54 -10.28 -21.29
C ARG A 4 25.85 -10.09 -19.79
N ASP A 5 27.04 -10.49 -19.36
CA ASP A 5 27.49 -10.33 -17.98
C ASP A 5 27.56 -8.84 -17.58
N GLN A 6 27.91 -7.98 -18.52
CA GLN A 6 27.97 -6.53 -18.30
C GLN A 6 26.61 -5.90 -18.11
N ILE A 7 25.59 -6.31 -18.89
CA ILE A 7 24.22 -5.83 -18.76
C ILE A 7 23.62 -6.28 -17.41
N GLU A 8 23.92 -7.51 -17.01
CA GLU A 8 23.41 -8.07 -15.74
C GLU A 8 23.99 -7.33 -14.54
N LEU A 9 25.29 -7.04 -14.55
CA LEU A 9 25.94 -6.21 -13.52
C LEU A 9 25.37 -4.78 -13.43
N VAL A 10 25.05 -4.15 -14.56
CA VAL A 10 24.43 -2.82 -14.55
C VAL A 10 23.02 -2.87 -13.97
N ARG A 11 22.25 -3.91 -14.27
CA ARG A 11 20.91 -4.11 -13.67
C ARG A 11 21.00 -4.31 -12.15
N GLU A 12 21.92 -5.15 -11.71
CA GLU A 12 22.16 -5.37 -10.28
C GLU A 12 22.56 -4.07 -9.56
N TYR A 13 23.44 -3.28 -10.18
CA TYR A 13 23.79 -1.96 -9.67
C TYR A 13 22.57 -1.02 -9.57
N ILE A 14 21.71 -0.98 -10.60
CA ILE A 14 20.50 -0.15 -10.60
C ILE A 14 19.58 -0.54 -9.43
N GLU A 15 19.36 -1.85 -9.20
CA GLU A 15 18.56 -2.35 -8.08
C GLU A 15 19.15 -1.97 -6.71
N ASP A 16 20.46 -2.18 -6.54
CA ASP A 16 21.16 -1.81 -5.32
C ASP A 16 21.14 -0.29 -5.09
N ALA A 17 21.31 0.49 -6.16
CA ALA A 17 21.25 1.95 -6.10
C ALA A 17 19.90 2.45 -5.59
N TYR A 18 18.77 1.87 -6.03
CA TYR A 18 17.46 2.20 -5.50
C TYR A 18 17.34 1.89 -4.00
N GLN A 19 17.88 0.76 -3.54
CA GLN A 19 17.85 0.40 -2.13
C GLN A 19 18.64 1.42 -1.26
N PHE A 20 19.82 1.84 -1.74
CA PHE A 20 20.60 2.87 -1.06
C PHE A 20 19.90 4.22 -1.01
N LEU A 21 19.29 4.64 -2.12
CA LEU A 21 18.55 5.90 -2.16
C LEU A 21 17.30 5.88 -1.28
N ASP A 22 16.57 4.77 -1.23
CA ASP A 22 15.41 4.60 -0.35
C ASP A 22 15.82 4.65 1.12
N LEU A 23 16.93 4.00 1.49
CA LEU A 23 17.45 4.03 2.86
C LEU A 23 17.92 5.44 3.24
N PHE A 24 18.64 6.11 2.36
CA PHE A 24 19.11 7.48 2.56
C PHE A 24 17.95 8.45 2.75
N GLU A 25 16.93 8.39 1.88
CA GLU A 25 15.72 9.21 1.98
C GLU A 25 14.98 8.96 3.31
N GLY A 26 14.85 7.69 3.72
CA GLY A 26 14.21 7.31 5.00
C GLY A 26 14.92 7.89 6.22
N LEU A 27 16.25 7.84 6.24
CA LEU A 27 17.07 8.39 7.34
C LEU A 27 17.00 9.93 7.39
N LEU A 28 16.97 10.62 6.24
CA LEU A 28 16.77 12.06 6.18
C LEU A 28 15.41 12.49 6.75
N LEU A 29 14.35 11.75 6.42
CA LEU A 29 13.01 12.00 6.94
C LEU A 29 12.91 11.69 8.45
N GLN A 30 13.70 10.75 8.96
CA GLN A 30 13.79 10.49 10.39
C GLN A 30 14.40 11.69 11.12
N ILE A 31 15.50 12.26 10.61
CA ILE A 31 16.12 13.48 11.18
C ILE A 31 15.10 14.65 11.21
N GLU A 32 14.32 14.81 10.17
CA GLU A 32 13.31 15.87 10.11
C GLU A 32 12.20 15.72 11.17
N ASN A 33 11.83 14.47 11.50
CA ASN A 33 10.79 14.19 12.48
C ASN A 33 11.27 14.22 13.93
N GLU A 34 12.58 14.07 14.20
CA GLU A 34 13.19 14.16 15.52
C GLU A 34 13.35 15.64 15.93
N GLN A 35 12.33 16.20 16.63
CA GLN A 35 12.21 17.64 16.94
C GLN A 35 13.21 18.16 17.98
N GLU A 36 13.95 17.32 18.72
CA GLU A 36 14.80 17.79 19.86
C GLU A 36 16.28 17.47 19.76
N GLU A 37 16.74 16.36 19.18
CA GLU A 37 18.18 16.09 18.93
C GLU A 37 18.32 14.96 17.90
N THR A 38 18.94 15.26 16.76
CA THR A 38 19.31 14.22 15.78
C THR A 38 20.22 13.18 16.41
N SER A 39 19.81 11.91 16.41
CA SER A 39 20.61 10.84 16.99
C SER A 39 21.98 10.73 16.29
N PRO A 40 23.10 10.72 17.04
CA PRO A 40 24.42 10.50 16.46
C PRO A 40 24.52 9.19 15.66
N GLU A 41 23.68 8.21 15.98
CA GLU A 41 23.60 6.92 15.30
C GLU A 41 23.02 7.07 13.89
N THR A 42 21.97 7.85 13.71
CA THR A 42 21.36 8.17 12.42
C THR A 42 22.36 8.89 11.49
N ILE A 43 23.15 9.83 12.02
CA ILE A 43 24.19 10.53 11.27
C ILE A 43 25.27 9.56 10.76
N ILE A 44 25.72 8.62 11.60
CA ILE A 44 26.70 7.60 11.22
C ILE A 44 26.15 6.66 10.16
N GLU A 45 24.89 6.28 10.27
CA GLU A 45 24.24 5.38 9.32
C GLU A 45 24.12 6.03 7.93
N ILE A 46 23.69 7.29 7.84
CA ILE A 46 23.65 8.06 6.58
C ILE A 46 25.04 8.13 5.92
N GLN A 47 26.06 8.38 6.72
CA GLN A 47 27.43 8.42 6.21
C GLN A 47 27.88 7.08 5.64
N GLY A 48 27.51 5.98 6.30
CA GLY A 48 27.75 4.61 5.81
C GLY A 48 27.05 4.33 4.48
N VAL A 49 25.80 4.77 4.34
CA VAL A 49 25.00 4.63 3.12
C VAL A 49 25.63 5.40 1.95
N LEU A 50 25.94 6.69 2.15
CA LEU A 50 26.59 7.52 1.11
C LEU A 50 27.95 6.99 0.70
N HIS A 51 28.76 6.53 1.67
CA HIS A 51 30.07 5.96 1.40
C HIS A 51 29.99 4.68 0.58
N THR A 52 29.06 3.79 0.90
CA THR A 52 28.84 2.54 0.17
C THR A 52 28.32 2.81 -1.24
N PHE A 53 27.34 3.70 -1.39
CA PHE A 53 26.79 4.11 -2.68
C PHE A 53 27.86 4.71 -3.59
N LYS A 54 28.70 5.62 -3.06
CA LYS A 54 29.86 6.18 -3.76
C LYS A 54 30.85 5.09 -4.22
N GLY A 55 31.14 4.13 -3.33
CA GLY A 55 32.03 3.03 -3.61
C GLY A 55 31.53 2.13 -4.74
N ASN A 56 30.28 1.72 -4.69
CA ASN A 56 29.63 0.88 -5.70
C ASN A 56 29.59 1.60 -7.07
N SER A 57 29.22 2.89 -7.08
CA SER A 57 29.21 3.69 -8.31
C SER A 57 30.60 3.80 -8.93
N GLY A 58 31.65 3.95 -8.12
CA GLY A 58 33.06 3.98 -8.57
C GLY A 58 33.49 2.64 -9.14
N MET A 59 33.13 1.51 -8.54
CA MET A 59 33.44 0.16 -9.05
C MET A 59 32.80 -0.11 -10.41
N MET A 60 31.58 0.40 -10.62
CA MET A 60 30.87 0.28 -11.89
C MET A 60 31.32 1.28 -12.96
N GLY A 61 32.18 2.22 -12.60
CA GLY A 61 32.70 3.23 -13.52
C GLY A 61 31.80 4.44 -13.74
N PHE A 62 30.72 4.60 -12.93
CA PHE A 62 29.80 5.72 -12.98
C PHE A 62 30.41 6.95 -12.29
N SER A 63 31.22 7.67 -13.01
CA SER A 63 32.11 8.71 -12.47
C SER A 63 31.36 9.97 -12.02
N GLN A 64 30.24 10.32 -12.66
CA GLN A 64 29.44 11.48 -12.25
C GLN A 64 28.63 11.19 -11.00
N ILE A 65 27.98 10.02 -10.92
CA ILE A 65 27.27 9.57 -9.72
C ILE A 65 28.25 9.48 -8.54
N GLN A 66 29.44 8.89 -8.77
CA GLN A 66 30.48 8.80 -7.73
C GLN A 66 30.91 10.18 -7.20
N LYS A 67 31.16 11.14 -8.10
CA LYS A 67 31.53 12.52 -7.70
C LYS A 67 30.41 13.24 -6.98
N TYR A 68 29.18 13.05 -7.44
CA TYR A 68 28.01 13.67 -6.82
C TYR A 68 27.79 13.14 -5.40
N ALA A 69 27.83 11.82 -5.23
CA ALA A 69 27.73 11.17 -3.92
C ALA A 69 28.87 11.59 -2.98
N HIS A 70 30.09 11.79 -3.51
CA HIS A 70 31.22 12.31 -2.73
C HIS A 70 30.98 13.73 -2.24
N SER A 71 30.44 14.60 -3.10
CA SER A 71 30.10 15.99 -2.70
C SER A 71 29.02 16.02 -1.61
N LEU A 72 28.03 15.11 -1.65
CA LEU A 72 27.02 14.96 -0.59
C LEU A 72 27.65 14.46 0.73
N GLU A 73 28.57 13.48 0.64
CA GLU A 73 29.32 12.98 1.81
C GLU A 73 30.10 14.11 2.50
N ASP A 74 30.71 15.03 1.71
CA ASP A 74 31.45 16.15 2.26
C ASP A 74 30.55 17.16 2.96
N VAL A 75 29.39 17.49 2.42
CA VAL A 75 28.38 18.33 3.11
C VAL A 75 27.90 17.63 4.41
N PHE A 76 27.71 16.31 4.38
CA PHE A 76 27.27 15.57 5.54
C PHE A 76 28.34 15.52 6.67
N LYS A 77 29.62 15.56 6.33
CA LYS A 77 30.72 15.68 7.31
C LYS A 77 30.69 17.03 8.06
N GLU A 78 30.18 18.10 7.42
CA GLU A 78 30.01 19.40 8.08
C GLU A 78 28.91 19.33 9.15
N ILE A 79 27.83 18.55 8.90
CA ILE A 79 26.78 18.29 9.89
C ILE A 79 27.36 17.48 11.06
N GLN A 80 28.09 16.41 10.78
CA GLN A 80 28.73 15.58 11.81
C GLN A 80 29.72 16.39 12.67
N GLY A 81 30.46 17.34 12.04
CA GLY A 81 31.40 18.21 12.71
C GLY A 81 30.74 19.35 13.51
N GLY A 82 29.41 19.47 13.49
CA GLY A 82 28.69 20.56 14.13
C GLY A 82 28.90 21.94 13.45
N ALA A 83 29.42 21.95 12.23
CA ALA A 83 29.60 23.18 11.45
C ALA A 83 28.31 23.59 10.71
N LEU A 84 27.40 22.62 10.49
CA LEU A 84 26.12 22.79 9.84
C LEU A 84 25.05 22.09 10.67
N ASP A 85 23.98 22.80 11.04
CA ASP A 85 22.84 22.19 11.71
C ASP A 85 21.95 21.49 10.67
N PRO A 86 21.43 20.29 10.95
CA PRO A 86 20.53 19.57 10.07
C PRO A 86 19.12 20.18 10.10
N ASP A 87 18.99 21.46 9.75
CA ASP A 87 17.74 22.17 9.67
C ASP A 87 16.95 21.73 8.42
N ARG A 88 15.75 22.27 8.29
CA ARG A 88 14.84 21.93 7.20
C ARG A 88 15.42 22.23 5.82
N ASP A 89 16.16 23.32 5.68
CA ASP A 89 16.75 23.71 4.39
C ASP A 89 17.87 22.75 3.98
N VAL A 90 18.63 22.23 4.96
CA VAL A 90 19.65 21.18 4.76
C VAL A 90 19.01 19.87 4.37
N ILE A 91 17.93 19.46 5.03
CA ILE A 91 17.21 18.23 4.70
C ILE A 91 16.59 18.31 3.30
N ASP A 92 15.93 19.43 2.96
CA ASP A 92 15.37 19.68 1.62
C ASP A 92 16.46 19.60 0.54
N PHE A 93 17.66 20.14 0.79
CA PHE A 93 18.79 20.01 -0.12
C PHE A 93 19.17 18.56 -0.38
N PHE A 94 19.27 17.73 0.66
CA PHE A 94 19.60 16.31 0.49
C PHE A 94 18.47 15.51 -0.22
N LEU A 95 17.21 15.84 0.02
CA LEU A 95 16.08 15.23 -0.68
C LEU A 95 16.05 15.59 -2.18
N GLU A 96 16.42 16.83 -2.52
CA GLU A 96 16.62 17.25 -3.91
C GLU A 96 17.77 16.43 -4.56
N ALA A 97 18.86 16.21 -3.81
CA ALA A 97 19.99 15.42 -4.28
C ALA A 97 19.63 13.93 -4.49
N VAL A 98 18.84 13.33 -3.61
CA VAL A 98 18.28 11.98 -3.79
C VAL A 98 17.46 11.91 -5.08
N THR A 99 16.66 12.95 -5.35
CA THR A 99 15.87 13.04 -6.58
C THR A 99 16.74 13.06 -7.82
N ALA A 100 17.82 13.84 -7.81
CA ALA A 100 18.76 13.92 -8.92
C ALA A 100 19.39 12.56 -9.23
N LEU A 101 19.85 11.85 -8.19
CA LEU A 101 20.42 10.51 -8.31
C LEU A 101 19.38 9.50 -8.82
N ARG A 102 18.17 9.51 -8.27
CA ARG A 102 17.08 8.64 -8.69
C ARG A 102 16.73 8.83 -10.16
N THR A 103 16.56 10.07 -10.62
CA THR A 103 16.29 10.40 -12.02
C THR A 103 17.42 9.96 -12.93
N THR A 104 18.68 10.10 -12.51
CA THR A 104 19.84 9.64 -13.29
C THR A 104 19.83 8.12 -13.45
N ILE A 105 19.49 7.37 -12.39
CA ILE A 105 19.43 5.90 -12.40
C ILE A 105 18.21 5.42 -13.19
N GLU A 106 17.06 6.06 -13.09
CA GLU A 106 15.84 5.75 -13.87
C GLU A 106 16.06 5.87 -15.38
N ASN A 107 16.87 6.85 -15.81
CA ASN A 107 17.18 7.08 -17.22
C ASN A 107 18.38 6.25 -17.73
N MET A 108 18.97 5.41 -16.88
CA MET A 108 20.13 4.60 -17.24
C MET A 108 19.72 3.38 -18.06
N ASP A 109 20.14 3.33 -19.34
CA ASP A 109 19.95 2.16 -20.19
C ASP A 109 21.02 1.09 -19.87
N PRO A 110 20.64 -0.12 -19.41
CA PRO A 110 21.59 -1.18 -19.11
C PRO A 110 22.47 -1.61 -20.31
N GLN A 111 22.03 -1.35 -21.54
CA GLN A 111 22.81 -1.66 -22.75
C GLN A 111 23.81 -0.56 -23.08
N ASN A 112 23.58 0.67 -22.66
CA ASN A 112 24.47 1.82 -22.87
C ASN A 112 24.37 2.77 -21.67
N PRO A 113 24.90 2.36 -20.49
CA PRO A 113 24.71 3.11 -19.26
C PRO A 113 25.43 4.44 -19.29
N GLN A 114 24.68 5.52 -19.09
CA GLN A 114 25.21 6.87 -18.97
C GLN A 114 24.81 7.45 -17.61
N ASP A 115 25.78 7.93 -16.85
CA ASP A 115 25.61 8.50 -15.51
C ASP A 115 25.55 10.03 -15.54
N ILE A 116 24.67 10.61 -16.38
CA ILE A 116 24.58 12.05 -16.59
C ILE A 116 23.69 12.69 -15.51
N ILE A 117 24.29 13.52 -14.67
CA ILE A 117 23.56 14.36 -13.70
C ILE A 117 23.41 15.77 -14.29
N GLU A 118 22.19 16.27 -14.31
CA GLU A 118 21.88 17.58 -14.87
C GLU A 118 22.62 18.72 -14.15
N GLU A 119 23.04 19.73 -14.90
CA GLU A 119 23.85 20.87 -14.41
C GLU A 119 23.19 21.65 -13.29
N GLN A 120 21.85 21.71 -13.26
CA GLN A 120 21.09 22.38 -12.20
C GLN A 120 21.37 21.78 -10.81
N TYR A 121 21.55 20.46 -10.70
CA TYR A 121 21.85 19.78 -9.44
C TYR A 121 23.28 20.01 -8.98
N TRP A 122 24.24 20.10 -9.91
CA TRP A 122 25.62 20.50 -9.60
C TRP A 122 25.69 21.92 -9.07
N ASN A 123 24.99 22.86 -9.71
CA ASN A 123 24.92 24.26 -9.28
C ASN A 123 24.34 24.38 -7.88
N ARG A 124 23.38 23.53 -7.53
CA ARG A 124 22.77 23.52 -6.19
C ARG A 124 23.76 23.12 -5.10
N ILE A 125 24.60 22.10 -5.33
CA ILE A 125 25.69 21.71 -4.42
C ILE A 125 26.69 22.86 -4.24
N GLU A 126 27.14 23.46 -5.35
CA GLU A 126 28.09 24.58 -5.26
C GLU A 126 27.55 25.79 -4.50
N THR A 127 26.30 26.12 -4.69
CA THR A 127 25.63 27.23 -3.97
C THR A 127 25.55 26.92 -2.47
N PHE A 128 25.23 25.68 -2.14
CA PHE A 128 25.14 25.23 -0.76
C PHE A 128 26.49 25.24 -0.05
N GLN A 129 27.55 24.73 -0.70
CA GLN A 129 28.92 24.74 -0.17
C GLN A 129 29.54 26.17 -0.05
N LYS A 130 29.13 27.11 -0.90
CA LYS A 130 29.60 28.51 -0.84
C LYS A 130 28.92 29.33 0.28
N GLY A 131 27.95 28.79 0.98
CA GLY A 131 27.34 29.39 2.17
C GLY A 131 26.49 30.63 1.90
N GLU A 132 25.96 30.83 0.69
CA GLU A 132 25.09 31.96 0.35
C GLU A 132 23.71 31.90 1.01
N ASN A 133 23.42 30.87 1.80
CA ASN A 133 22.16 30.68 2.55
C ASN A 133 22.30 30.95 4.06
N LYS A 134 23.39 31.59 4.54
CA LYS A 134 23.55 31.86 5.98
C LYS A 134 22.95 33.18 6.39
N GLN A 135 21.76 33.21 6.99
CA GLN A 135 21.35 34.25 7.93
C GLN A 135 21.95 33.96 9.32
N PRO A 136 22.45 34.98 10.05
CA PRO A 136 23.21 34.74 11.30
C PRO A 136 22.30 34.37 12.45
N GLN A 137 22.54 33.25 13.10
CA GLN A 137 21.99 32.93 14.41
C GLN A 137 22.97 33.30 15.51
N GLN A 138 22.45 34.00 16.52
CA GLN A 138 23.13 34.40 17.74
C GLN A 138 23.27 33.25 18.72
N ASP A 139 24.43 33.26 19.39
CA ASP A 139 24.89 32.50 20.55
C ASP A 139 23.84 31.89 21.49
N ARG A 140 24.00 30.61 21.80
CA ARG A 140 23.86 30.09 23.17
C ARG A 140 24.78 28.90 23.38
N THR A 141 25.77 29.16 24.27
CA THR A 141 26.75 28.23 24.81
C THR A 141 26.25 27.50 26.05
N GLN A 142 26.89 26.34 26.29
CA GLN A 142 27.10 25.59 27.55
C GLN A 142 26.04 24.56 27.96
N SER A 143 26.41 23.40 28.03
CA SER A 143 27.25 22.45 28.77
C SER A 143 26.38 21.47 29.58
N VAL A 144 26.66 20.22 29.55
CA VAL A 144 27.22 19.35 30.59
C VAL A 144 27.01 17.86 30.26
N SER A 145 28.07 17.13 30.42
CA SER A 145 28.34 15.72 30.28
C SER A 145 27.57 14.78 31.24
N GLU A 146 27.46 13.55 30.85
CA GLU A 146 27.89 12.32 31.51
C GLU A 146 26.89 11.16 31.50
N THR A 147 27.35 10.09 30.85
CA THR A 147 27.26 8.66 31.18
C THR A 147 25.93 7.99 31.51
N ALA A 148 25.57 7.05 30.65
CA ALA A 148 25.11 5.73 31.10
C ALA A 148 25.23 4.66 30.00
N SER A 149 25.76 3.55 30.41
CA SER A 149 26.26 2.40 29.70
C SER A 149 25.22 1.64 28.87
N ALA A 150 25.67 1.20 27.71
CA ALA A 150 24.99 0.30 26.80
C ALA A 150 24.79 -1.12 27.34
N VAL A 151 23.63 -1.68 27.16
CA VAL A 151 23.42 -3.14 27.12
C VAL A 151 23.14 -3.49 25.65
N LYS A 152 24.12 -4.12 25.00
CA LYS A 152 23.99 -4.71 23.66
C LYS A 152 23.18 -6.00 23.76
N SER A 153 22.03 -6.05 23.11
CA SER A 153 21.44 -7.31 22.67
C SER A 153 21.97 -7.64 21.27
N PRO A 154 22.39 -8.88 21.00
CA PRO A 154 22.94 -9.24 19.70
C PRO A 154 21.82 -9.26 18.65
N ALA A 155 21.92 -8.42 17.66
CA ALA A 155 21.16 -8.55 16.41
C ALA A 155 21.61 -9.87 15.77
N ALA A 156 20.68 -10.81 15.66
CA ALA A 156 20.87 -12.02 14.88
C ALA A 156 20.99 -11.60 13.39
N ASP A 157 22.14 -11.85 12.80
CA ASP A 157 22.36 -11.83 11.36
C ASP A 157 21.30 -12.73 10.69
N ARG A 158 20.21 -12.14 10.21
CA ARG A 158 19.28 -12.81 9.31
C ARG A 158 19.96 -12.86 7.96
N ILE A 159 20.52 -14.01 7.63
CA ILE A 159 20.97 -14.35 6.27
C ILE A 159 19.72 -14.26 5.39
N SER A 160 19.56 -13.15 4.68
CA SER A 160 18.49 -13.01 3.69
C SER A 160 18.88 -13.79 2.45
N MET A 161 18.18 -14.90 2.19
CA MET A 161 18.29 -15.63 0.94
C MET A 161 17.41 -14.95 -0.08
N LYS A 162 17.98 -14.33 -1.12
CA LYS A 162 17.20 -13.81 -2.26
C LYS A 162 16.56 -15.00 -2.98
N VAL A 163 15.26 -15.11 -2.92
CA VAL A 163 14.48 -16.07 -3.70
C VAL A 163 13.97 -15.34 -4.94
N ASP A 164 14.20 -15.95 -6.12
CA ASP A 164 13.72 -15.44 -7.39
C ASP A 164 12.17 -15.35 -7.39
N PRO A 165 11.56 -14.18 -7.63
CA PRO A 165 10.12 -14.01 -7.65
C PRO A 165 9.40 -14.95 -8.62
N GLU A 166 10.00 -15.25 -9.78
CA GLU A 166 9.41 -16.15 -10.79
C GLU A 166 9.28 -17.58 -10.24
N ARG A 167 10.25 -18.05 -9.47
CA ARG A 167 10.19 -19.37 -8.82
C ARG A 167 9.12 -19.45 -7.74
N LEU A 168 8.89 -18.36 -7.02
CA LEU A 168 7.78 -18.29 -6.05
C LEU A 168 6.41 -18.32 -6.75
N ASP A 169 6.28 -17.64 -7.89
CA ASP A 169 5.04 -17.70 -8.68
C ASP A 169 4.79 -19.09 -9.27
N GLU A 170 5.84 -19.81 -9.69
CA GLU A 170 5.72 -21.20 -10.10
C GLU A 170 5.27 -22.12 -8.96
N LEU A 171 5.81 -21.95 -7.75
CA LEU A 171 5.40 -22.70 -6.57
C LEU A 171 3.94 -22.43 -6.20
N LEU A 172 3.49 -21.17 -6.25
CA LEU A 172 2.09 -20.79 -6.02
C LEU A 172 1.15 -21.39 -7.06
N ARG A 173 1.56 -21.47 -8.33
CA ARG A 173 0.78 -22.12 -9.39
C ARG A 173 0.65 -23.63 -9.15
N ALA A 174 1.76 -24.30 -8.84
CA ALA A 174 1.76 -25.73 -8.52
C ALA A 174 0.90 -26.02 -7.27
N MET A 175 0.93 -25.10 -6.30
CA MET A 175 0.08 -25.17 -5.11
C MET A 175 -1.40 -25.05 -5.46
N GLY A 176 -1.78 -24.13 -6.35
CA GLY A 176 -3.15 -24.01 -6.84
C GLY A 176 -3.65 -25.31 -7.51
N GLU A 177 -2.83 -25.96 -8.34
CA GLU A 177 -3.15 -27.24 -8.94
C GLU A 177 -3.30 -28.36 -7.89
N MET A 178 -2.47 -28.35 -6.85
CA MET A 178 -2.55 -29.30 -5.75
C MET A 178 -3.86 -29.15 -4.96
N VAL A 179 -4.30 -27.90 -4.68
CA VAL A 179 -5.58 -27.61 -4.01
C VAL A 179 -6.77 -28.12 -4.85
N ILE A 180 -6.76 -27.87 -6.17
CA ILE A 180 -7.82 -28.35 -7.08
C ILE A 180 -7.85 -29.90 -7.06
N THR A 181 -6.69 -30.53 -7.16
CA THR A 181 -6.58 -32.01 -7.16
C THR A 181 -7.05 -32.60 -5.83
N LYS A 182 -6.67 -31.98 -4.71
CA LYS A 182 -7.12 -32.35 -3.36
C LYS A 182 -8.65 -32.27 -3.24
N ASN A 183 -9.26 -31.17 -3.70
CA ASN A 183 -10.71 -31.00 -3.64
C ASN A 183 -11.46 -32.05 -4.46
N ARG A 184 -10.94 -32.42 -5.66
CA ARG A 184 -11.50 -33.52 -6.45
C ARG A 184 -11.38 -34.87 -5.72
N LEU A 185 -10.25 -35.11 -5.05
CA LEU A 185 -10.07 -36.36 -4.29
C LEU A 185 -11.03 -36.43 -3.10
N GLN A 186 -11.27 -35.34 -2.39
CA GLN A 186 -12.26 -35.26 -1.31
C GLN A 186 -13.67 -35.52 -1.82
N GLU A 187 -14.07 -34.90 -2.93
CA GLU A 187 -15.38 -35.15 -3.53
C GLU A 187 -15.58 -36.61 -3.97
N MET A 188 -14.55 -37.19 -4.60
CA MET A 188 -14.60 -38.61 -4.99
C MET A 188 -14.66 -39.55 -3.78
N SER A 189 -13.87 -39.26 -2.74
CA SER A 189 -13.88 -40.01 -1.49
C SER A 189 -15.27 -39.99 -0.84
N ALA A 190 -15.87 -38.82 -0.73
CA ALA A 190 -17.22 -38.64 -0.19
C ALA A 190 -18.28 -39.40 -0.99
N LYS A 191 -18.25 -39.34 -2.33
CA LYS A 191 -19.16 -40.11 -3.21
C LYS A 191 -19.01 -41.62 -3.08
N ILE A 192 -17.77 -42.09 -2.87
CA ILE A 192 -17.51 -43.55 -2.67
C ILE A 192 -18.11 -44.02 -1.33
N ILE A 193 -17.92 -43.23 -0.26
CA ILE A 193 -18.48 -43.55 1.06
C ILE A 193 -20.01 -43.55 1.01
N GLU A 194 -20.61 -42.52 0.39
CA GLU A 194 -22.06 -42.44 0.23
C GLU A 194 -22.65 -43.64 -0.53
N LYS A 195 -21.96 -44.11 -1.57
CA LYS A 195 -22.44 -45.19 -2.43
C LYS A 195 -22.21 -46.61 -1.85
N HIS A 196 -21.14 -46.81 -1.09
CA HIS A 196 -20.67 -48.11 -0.67
C HIS A 196 -20.69 -48.33 0.85
N GLY A 197 -21.06 -47.29 1.62
CA GLY A 197 -21.08 -47.29 3.10
C GLY A 197 -19.67 -47.18 3.70
N GLU A 198 -19.61 -47.13 5.02
CA GLU A 198 -18.38 -47.00 5.80
C GLU A 198 -17.65 -48.35 5.92
N LYS A 199 -16.97 -48.79 4.88
CA LYS A 199 -16.03 -49.91 4.97
C LYS A 199 -14.66 -49.39 5.41
N ASN A 200 -13.89 -50.20 6.14
CA ASN A 200 -12.57 -49.83 6.67
C ASN A 200 -11.64 -49.22 5.61
N GLU A 201 -11.67 -49.74 4.37
CA GLU A 201 -10.85 -49.25 3.26
C GLU A 201 -11.25 -47.82 2.83
N PHE A 202 -12.54 -47.46 2.86
CA PHE A 202 -13.04 -46.13 2.50
C PHE A 202 -12.84 -45.12 3.63
N VAL A 203 -12.89 -45.59 4.88
CA VAL A 203 -12.52 -44.78 6.06
C VAL A 203 -11.04 -44.40 5.99
N SER A 204 -10.17 -45.39 5.67
CA SER A 204 -8.74 -45.10 5.49
C SER A 204 -8.46 -44.14 4.34
N LEU A 205 -9.23 -44.18 3.24
CA LEU A 205 -9.11 -43.20 2.15
C LEU A 205 -9.49 -41.80 2.62
N ALA A 206 -10.54 -41.66 3.41
CA ALA A 206 -10.94 -40.36 3.97
C ALA A 206 -9.84 -39.79 4.90
N GLU A 207 -9.26 -40.62 5.78
CA GLU A 207 -8.16 -40.24 6.66
C GLU A 207 -6.91 -39.75 5.88
N ILE A 208 -6.56 -40.49 4.80
CA ILE A 208 -5.45 -40.07 3.92
C ILE A 208 -5.75 -38.75 3.25
N THR A 209 -6.97 -38.56 2.77
CA THR A 209 -7.40 -37.29 2.11
C THR A 209 -7.32 -36.13 3.09
N GLU A 210 -7.78 -36.33 4.33
CA GLU A 210 -7.67 -35.31 5.39
C GLU A 210 -6.21 -34.98 5.76
N ARG A 211 -5.34 -36.00 5.73
CA ARG A 211 -3.90 -35.77 5.96
C ARG A 211 -3.26 -34.98 4.82
N ILE A 212 -3.64 -35.24 3.56
CA ILE A 212 -3.20 -34.47 2.38
C ILE A 212 -3.66 -33.00 2.53
N GLU A 213 -4.88 -32.80 3.03
CA GLU A 213 -5.39 -31.43 3.30
C GLU A 213 -4.50 -30.68 4.27
N ARG A 214 -4.23 -31.26 5.44
CA ARG A 214 -3.35 -30.61 6.45
C ARG A 214 -1.95 -30.30 5.92
N ILE A 215 -1.36 -31.22 5.14
CA ILE A 215 -0.04 -31.00 4.53
C ILE A 215 -0.10 -29.90 3.48
N SER A 216 -1.16 -29.86 2.66
CA SER A 216 -1.39 -28.83 1.65
C SER A 216 -1.54 -27.45 2.28
N GLU A 217 -2.31 -27.33 3.36
CA GLU A 217 -2.47 -26.10 4.12
C GLU A 217 -1.15 -25.61 4.73
N SER A 218 -0.41 -26.50 5.39
CA SER A 218 0.89 -26.16 5.97
C SER A 218 1.92 -25.73 4.93
N LEU A 219 1.93 -26.37 3.75
CA LEU A 219 2.80 -25.98 2.64
C LEU A 219 2.39 -24.60 2.06
N HIS A 220 1.09 -24.38 1.94
CA HIS A 220 0.53 -23.10 1.51
C HIS A 220 0.99 -21.95 2.42
N ASP A 221 0.80 -22.10 3.73
CA ASP A 221 1.22 -21.10 4.72
C ASP A 221 2.74 -20.86 4.67
N SER A 222 3.53 -21.92 4.48
CA SER A 222 4.98 -21.81 4.38
C SER A 222 5.42 -21.02 3.13
N ILE A 223 4.80 -21.26 1.98
CA ILE A 223 5.09 -20.53 0.73
C ILE A 223 4.70 -19.05 0.86
N ILE A 224 3.53 -18.78 1.45
CA ILE A 224 3.06 -17.42 1.68
C ILE A 224 4.01 -16.66 2.59
N ASN A 225 4.41 -17.26 3.72
CA ASN A 225 5.33 -16.62 4.66
C ASN A 225 6.68 -16.23 4.03
N VAL A 226 7.14 -16.98 3.02
CA VAL A 226 8.38 -16.63 2.27
C VAL A 226 8.17 -15.39 1.37
N ARG A 227 6.93 -15.11 0.95
CA ARG A 227 6.59 -13.98 0.06
C ARG A 227 6.16 -12.72 0.81
N MET A 228 5.97 -12.82 2.12
CA MET A 228 5.54 -11.70 2.94
C MET A 228 6.64 -10.64 3.05
N VAL A 229 6.25 -9.38 2.90
CA VAL A 229 7.13 -8.22 3.07
C VAL A 229 6.45 -7.18 3.97
N PRO A 230 7.21 -6.43 4.78
CA PRO A 230 6.65 -5.40 5.64
C PRO A 230 6.01 -4.27 4.84
N VAL A 231 4.83 -3.78 5.30
CA VAL A 231 4.10 -2.67 4.64
C VAL A 231 4.89 -1.37 4.64
N ARG A 232 5.93 -1.24 5.49
CA ARG A 232 6.84 -0.08 5.50
C ARG A 232 7.42 0.25 4.12
N GLN A 233 7.57 -0.74 3.23
CA GLN A 233 8.07 -0.52 1.88
C GLN A 233 7.17 0.40 1.05
N VAL A 234 5.84 0.34 1.27
CA VAL A 234 4.88 1.24 0.65
C VAL A 234 4.81 2.57 1.38
N PHE A 235 4.80 2.52 2.73
CA PHE A 235 4.67 3.71 3.56
C PHE A 235 5.80 4.73 3.33
N LYS A 236 7.02 4.26 3.05
CA LYS A 236 8.17 5.13 2.72
C LYS A 236 7.94 6.10 1.55
N ARG A 237 6.97 5.83 0.67
CA ARG A 237 6.68 6.68 -0.50
C ARG A 237 5.77 7.86 -0.17
N PHE A 238 5.00 7.78 0.92
CA PHE A 238 3.96 8.75 1.23
C PHE A 238 4.48 10.09 1.81
N PRO A 239 5.51 10.12 2.68
CA PRO A 239 5.95 11.36 3.33
C PRO A 239 6.31 12.46 2.34
N ARG A 240 7.04 12.12 1.29
CA ARG A 240 7.42 13.08 0.26
C ARG A 240 6.19 13.66 -0.45
N MET A 241 5.28 12.79 -0.90
CA MET A 241 4.06 13.22 -1.58
C MET A 241 3.20 14.12 -0.69
N VAL A 242 3.04 13.77 0.60
CA VAL A 242 2.27 14.56 1.57
C VAL A 242 2.91 15.92 1.77
N ARG A 243 4.24 16.00 1.90
CA ARG A 243 4.98 17.27 2.03
C ARG A 243 4.79 18.17 0.82
N ASP A 244 5.01 17.62 -0.39
CA ASP A 244 4.90 18.38 -1.63
C ASP A 244 3.48 18.93 -1.82
N LEU A 245 2.47 18.09 -1.56
CA LEU A 245 1.07 18.49 -1.66
C LEU A 245 0.67 19.50 -0.58
N ALA A 246 1.10 19.31 0.66
CA ALA A 246 0.82 20.25 1.75
C ALA A 246 1.42 21.64 1.45
N ARG A 247 2.65 21.70 0.93
CA ARG A 247 3.31 22.94 0.49
C ARG A 247 2.56 23.61 -0.66
N GLU A 248 2.16 22.85 -1.69
CA GLU A 248 1.37 23.36 -2.82
C GLU A 248 0.06 24.02 -2.36
N LYS A 249 -0.60 23.38 -1.38
CA LYS A 249 -1.91 23.83 -0.85
C LYS A 249 -1.80 24.82 0.31
N GLY A 250 -0.59 25.18 0.76
CA GLY A 250 -0.38 26.06 1.90
C GLY A 250 -0.90 25.50 3.22
N LYS A 251 -0.81 24.18 3.40
CA LYS A 251 -1.25 23.46 4.59
C LYS A 251 -0.07 22.95 5.40
N GLU A 252 -0.26 22.77 6.70
CA GLU A 252 0.71 22.15 7.59
C GLU A 252 0.15 20.77 7.98
N VAL A 253 0.83 19.70 7.58
CA VAL A 253 0.36 18.32 7.76
C VAL A 253 1.47 17.45 8.35
N SER A 254 1.15 16.73 9.41
CA SER A 254 1.96 15.66 9.99
C SER A 254 1.45 14.32 9.48
N LEU A 255 2.34 13.45 9.00
CA LEU A 255 2.02 12.09 8.60
C LEU A 255 2.62 11.11 9.61
N LEU A 256 1.76 10.31 10.24
CA LEU A 256 2.14 9.35 11.25
C LEU A 256 1.88 7.92 10.75
N PHE A 257 2.74 6.99 11.15
CA PHE A 257 2.61 5.58 10.79
C PHE A 257 2.52 4.70 12.03
N GLN A 258 1.71 3.65 11.96
CA GLN A 258 1.60 2.63 12.99
C GLN A 258 1.52 1.24 12.36
N GLY A 259 2.23 0.26 12.94
CA GLY A 259 2.19 -1.12 12.46
C GLY A 259 2.94 -1.34 11.14
N GLU A 260 4.00 -0.58 10.88
CA GLU A 260 4.84 -0.65 9.67
C GLU A 260 5.49 -2.02 9.45
N ASP A 261 5.65 -2.81 10.54
CA ASP A 261 6.20 -4.16 10.51
C ASP A 261 5.16 -5.23 10.13
N THR A 262 3.90 -4.85 9.93
CA THR A 262 2.86 -5.78 9.48
C THR A 262 3.25 -6.35 8.12
N GLU A 263 3.33 -7.67 8.05
CA GLU A 263 3.73 -8.38 6.83
C GLU A 263 2.53 -8.63 5.92
N LEU A 264 2.72 -8.45 4.61
CA LEU A 264 1.70 -8.61 3.59
C LEU A 264 2.33 -9.15 2.31
N ASP A 265 1.56 -9.90 1.52
CA ASP A 265 2.03 -10.41 0.22
C ASP A 265 2.48 -9.27 -0.69
N LYS A 266 3.65 -9.43 -1.33
CA LYS A 266 4.28 -8.42 -2.18
C LYS A 266 3.33 -7.91 -3.28
N SER A 267 2.56 -8.79 -3.92
CA SER A 267 1.64 -8.40 -5.00
C SER A 267 0.44 -7.60 -4.47
N VAL A 268 -0.03 -7.88 -3.26
CA VAL A 268 -1.07 -7.09 -2.59
C VAL A 268 -0.54 -5.72 -2.23
N ILE A 269 0.69 -5.63 -1.73
CA ILE A 269 1.39 -4.37 -1.44
C ILE A 269 1.51 -3.50 -2.71
N GLU A 270 1.96 -4.08 -3.81
CA GLU A 270 2.08 -3.37 -5.08
C GLU A 270 0.73 -2.85 -5.58
N ALA A 271 -0.31 -3.69 -5.53
CA ALA A 271 -1.66 -3.32 -5.95
C ALA A 271 -2.31 -2.26 -5.05
N MET A 272 -1.93 -2.20 -3.76
CA MET A 272 -2.45 -1.21 -2.79
C MET A 272 -1.77 0.15 -2.86
N SER A 273 -0.56 0.23 -3.38
CA SER A 273 0.25 1.45 -3.35
C SER A 273 -0.49 2.65 -3.95
N GLU A 274 -1.10 2.50 -5.14
CA GLU A 274 -1.83 3.56 -5.81
C GLU A 274 -3.16 3.93 -5.12
N PRO A 275 -4.02 2.97 -4.71
CA PRO A 275 -5.20 3.26 -3.90
C PRO A 275 -4.91 4.04 -2.61
N LEU A 276 -3.92 3.61 -1.82
CA LEU A 276 -3.55 4.30 -0.57
C LEU A 276 -3.04 5.71 -0.82
N LEU A 277 -2.17 5.87 -1.83
CA LEU A 277 -1.68 7.19 -2.23
C LEU A 277 -2.83 8.13 -2.60
N HIS A 278 -3.88 7.62 -3.25
CA HIS A 278 -5.06 8.41 -3.58
C HIS A 278 -5.89 8.79 -2.35
N ILE A 279 -6.08 7.87 -1.40
CA ILE A 279 -6.79 8.14 -0.14
C ILE A 279 -6.04 9.21 0.66
N ILE A 280 -4.71 9.06 0.84
CA ILE A 280 -3.87 10.03 1.56
C ILE A 280 -3.89 11.40 0.87
N ARG A 281 -3.82 11.43 -0.47
CA ARG A 281 -3.97 12.67 -1.23
C ARG A 281 -5.29 13.37 -0.96
N ASN A 282 -6.40 12.63 -0.91
CA ASN A 282 -7.71 13.18 -0.59
C ASN A 282 -7.79 13.71 0.84
N ALA A 283 -7.18 13.03 1.80
CA ALA A 283 -7.07 13.50 3.18
C ALA A 283 -6.35 14.87 3.23
N VAL A 284 -5.20 15.00 2.56
CA VAL A 284 -4.43 16.25 2.54
C VAL A 284 -5.13 17.34 1.73
N ASP A 285 -5.63 17.04 0.52
CA ASP A 285 -6.20 18.05 -0.39
C ASP A 285 -7.58 18.54 0.09
N HIS A 286 -8.45 17.60 0.47
CA HIS A 286 -9.85 17.90 0.78
C HIS A 286 -10.22 17.76 2.26
N GLY A 287 -9.54 16.88 3.01
CA GLY A 287 -9.79 16.64 4.44
C GLY A 287 -9.22 17.74 5.30
N ILE A 288 -7.90 17.89 5.34
CA ILE A 288 -7.22 18.87 6.20
C ILE A 288 -7.51 20.30 5.75
N GLU A 289 -7.86 21.17 6.70
CA GLU A 289 -8.08 22.60 6.50
C GLU A 289 -6.75 23.38 6.50
N PRO A 290 -6.71 24.58 5.85
CA PRO A 290 -5.58 25.50 6.01
C PRO A 290 -5.38 25.91 7.48
N PRO A 291 -4.15 26.25 7.91
CA PRO A 291 -3.82 26.52 9.31
C PRO A 291 -4.74 27.56 9.97
N HIS A 292 -5.07 28.63 9.26
CA HIS A 292 -5.94 29.69 9.78
C HIS A 292 -7.40 29.25 9.99
N GLU A 293 -7.91 28.33 9.15
CA GLU A 293 -9.25 27.78 9.34
C GLU A 293 -9.29 26.81 10.55
N ARG A 294 -8.21 26.02 10.74
CA ARG A 294 -8.07 25.10 11.89
C ARG A 294 -8.06 25.87 13.20
N GLU A 295 -7.23 26.91 13.29
CA GLU A 295 -7.14 27.76 14.47
C GLU A 295 -8.49 28.43 14.80
N ALA A 296 -9.21 28.89 13.78
CA ALA A 296 -10.55 29.48 13.95
C ALA A 296 -11.60 28.47 14.49
N GLN A 297 -11.39 27.15 14.24
CA GLN A 297 -12.23 26.07 14.76
C GLN A 297 -11.72 25.48 16.08
N GLY A 298 -10.64 26.03 16.65
CA GLY A 298 -10.04 25.55 17.89
C GLY A 298 -9.21 24.25 17.73
N LYS A 299 -8.84 23.89 16.50
CA LYS A 299 -7.96 22.75 16.20
C LYS A 299 -6.48 23.19 16.22
N PRO A 300 -5.55 22.24 16.43
CA PRO A 300 -4.12 22.50 16.25
C PRO A 300 -3.84 23.03 14.85
N ARG A 301 -2.88 23.92 14.73
CA ARG A 301 -2.46 24.54 13.46
C ARG A 301 -2.07 23.50 12.42
N GLN A 302 -1.28 22.51 12.84
CA GLN A 302 -0.88 21.36 12.04
C GLN A 302 -1.98 20.30 12.05
N GLY A 303 -2.39 19.83 10.87
CA GLY A 303 -3.29 18.69 10.72
C GLY A 303 -2.53 17.38 10.78
N THR A 304 -3.21 16.30 11.15
CA THR A 304 -2.62 14.96 11.27
C THR A 304 -3.30 14.01 10.30
N VAL A 305 -2.48 13.27 9.56
CA VAL A 305 -2.92 12.08 8.80
C VAL A 305 -2.20 10.87 9.40
N MET A 306 -2.95 9.90 9.87
CA MET A 306 -2.42 8.65 10.42
C MET A 306 -2.68 7.49 9.46
N VAL A 307 -1.65 6.71 9.17
CA VAL A 307 -1.73 5.48 8.38
C VAL A 307 -1.34 4.32 9.29
N SER A 308 -2.25 3.39 9.50
CA SER A 308 -1.98 2.23 10.34
C SER A 308 -2.20 0.93 9.59
N ALA A 309 -1.45 -0.11 9.95
CA ALA A 309 -1.65 -1.46 9.46
C ALA A 309 -1.68 -2.44 10.62
N SER A 310 -2.61 -3.39 10.58
CA SER A 310 -2.74 -4.43 11.59
C SER A 310 -3.27 -5.72 10.99
N GLN A 311 -2.94 -6.84 11.62
CA GLN A 311 -3.48 -8.14 11.24
C GLN A 311 -4.57 -8.56 12.23
N VAL A 312 -5.78 -8.79 11.73
CA VAL A 312 -6.94 -9.17 12.53
C VAL A 312 -7.64 -10.35 11.87
N SER A 313 -7.76 -11.47 12.58
CA SER A 313 -8.56 -12.63 12.16
C SER A 313 -8.28 -13.12 10.73
N GLY A 314 -7.01 -13.21 10.33
CA GLY A 314 -6.62 -13.69 9.00
C GLY A 314 -6.80 -12.67 7.87
N SER A 315 -7.02 -11.42 8.19
CA SER A 315 -7.08 -10.30 7.26
C SER A 315 -6.12 -9.20 7.70
N ILE A 316 -5.60 -8.46 6.75
CA ILE A 316 -4.87 -7.22 7.03
C ILE A 316 -5.84 -6.05 6.93
N ILE A 317 -5.81 -5.20 7.93
CA ILE A 317 -6.56 -3.95 7.98
C ILE A 317 -5.55 -2.81 7.84
N VAL A 318 -5.75 -1.98 6.81
CA VAL A 318 -5.01 -0.74 6.64
C VAL A 318 -5.98 0.41 6.80
N GLU A 319 -5.69 1.32 7.73
CA GLU A 319 -6.53 2.48 8.00
C GLU A 319 -5.79 3.76 7.65
N VAL A 320 -6.49 4.69 7.03
CA VAL A 320 -6.02 6.06 6.79
C VAL A 320 -7.01 6.99 7.45
N GLU A 321 -6.57 7.73 8.47
CA GLU A 321 -7.38 8.64 9.26
C GLU A 321 -6.83 10.05 9.18
N ASP A 322 -7.70 11.03 8.94
CA ASP A 322 -7.38 12.47 9.01
C ASP A 322 -8.21 13.16 10.09
N ASP A 323 -7.66 14.19 10.71
CA ASP A 323 -8.31 15.06 11.70
C ASP A 323 -8.91 16.34 11.07
N GLY A 324 -9.25 16.24 9.77
CA GLY A 324 -9.75 17.35 8.99
C GLY A 324 -11.23 17.69 9.21
N ARG A 325 -11.83 18.32 8.19
CA ARG A 325 -13.23 18.78 8.25
C ARG A 325 -14.29 17.68 8.14
N GLY A 326 -13.88 16.48 7.79
CA GLY A 326 -14.80 15.38 7.47
C GLY A 326 -15.52 15.57 6.13
N ILE A 327 -16.37 14.60 5.80
CA ILE A 327 -17.18 14.61 4.57
C ILE A 327 -18.55 15.18 4.88
N ALA A 328 -18.95 16.25 4.19
CA ALA A 328 -20.25 16.88 4.36
C ALA A 328 -21.37 16.03 3.71
N THR A 329 -22.03 15.20 4.49
CA THR A 329 -23.14 14.31 4.04
C THR A 329 -24.31 15.07 3.42
N ASP A 330 -24.60 16.30 3.87
CA ASP A 330 -25.62 17.15 3.27
C ASP A 330 -25.31 17.52 1.82
N LYS A 331 -24.02 17.76 1.51
CA LYS A 331 -23.59 18.03 0.13
C LYS A 331 -23.71 16.79 -0.75
N LEU A 332 -23.39 15.60 -0.19
CA LEU A 332 -23.59 14.32 -0.89
C LEU A 332 -25.06 14.09 -1.22
N LEU A 333 -25.94 14.29 -0.24
CA LEU A 333 -27.38 14.15 -0.43
C LEU A 333 -27.95 15.10 -1.49
N LYS A 334 -27.52 16.37 -1.47
CA LYS A 334 -27.91 17.36 -2.46
C LYS A 334 -27.47 16.93 -3.87
N LYS A 335 -26.20 16.54 -4.01
CA LYS A 335 -25.63 16.11 -5.29
C LYS A 335 -26.30 14.83 -5.81
N ALA A 336 -26.62 13.86 -4.94
CA ALA A 336 -27.34 12.66 -5.33
C ALA A 336 -28.72 12.97 -5.90
N ARG A 337 -29.44 13.94 -5.34
CA ARG A 337 -30.73 14.40 -5.85
C ARG A 337 -30.60 15.10 -7.22
N GLU A 338 -29.54 15.91 -7.40
CA GLU A 338 -29.25 16.61 -8.66
C GLU A 338 -28.88 15.64 -9.79
N THR A 339 -28.17 14.58 -9.46
CA THR A 339 -27.74 13.54 -10.44
C THR A 339 -28.77 12.43 -10.64
N GLY A 340 -29.89 12.45 -9.92
CA GLY A 340 -30.97 11.48 -10.08
C GLY A 340 -30.63 10.06 -9.57
N VAL A 341 -29.67 9.95 -8.64
CA VAL A 341 -29.34 8.67 -7.99
C VAL A 341 -30.48 8.28 -7.07
N ALA A 342 -31.02 7.06 -7.27
CA ALA A 342 -32.08 6.53 -6.43
C ALA A 342 -31.56 6.25 -5.01
N LEU A 343 -31.98 7.02 -4.04
CA LEU A 343 -31.72 6.80 -2.62
C LEU A 343 -32.99 6.35 -1.90
N PRO A 344 -32.86 5.58 -0.78
CA PRO A 344 -33.97 5.34 0.13
C PRO A 344 -34.56 6.67 0.63
N GLU A 345 -35.82 6.68 1.06
CA GLU A 345 -36.48 7.90 1.57
C GLU A 345 -35.74 8.53 2.77
N ASN A 346 -35.12 7.69 3.63
CA ASN A 346 -34.21 8.10 4.70
C ASN A 346 -32.92 7.31 4.57
N PRO A 347 -31.94 7.80 3.78
CA PRO A 347 -30.66 7.12 3.66
C PRO A 347 -29.90 7.24 4.99
N ASP A 348 -29.40 6.12 5.48
CA ASP A 348 -28.46 6.13 6.60
C ASP A 348 -27.12 6.74 6.20
N GLY A 349 -26.27 7.06 7.18
CA GLY A 349 -24.97 7.65 6.93
C GLY A 349 -24.09 6.81 6.00
N HIS A 350 -24.14 5.48 6.12
CA HIS A 350 -23.39 4.56 5.29
C HIS A 350 -23.83 4.60 3.82
N ALA A 351 -25.12 4.59 3.55
CA ALA A 351 -25.65 4.68 2.19
C ALA A 351 -25.26 6.00 1.48
N LEU A 352 -25.13 7.09 2.25
CA LEU A 352 -24.66 8.38 1.72
C LEU A 352 -23.17 8.35 1.44
N LEU A 353 -22.37 7.75 2.31
CA LEU A 353 -20.92 7.64 2.13
C LEU A 353 -20.57 6.70 0.97
N ASP A 354 -21.36 5.66 0.72
CA ASP A 354 -21.17 4.79 -0.45
C ASP A 354 -21.24 5.52 -1.78
N LEU A 355 -21.91 6.67 -1.85
CA LEU A 355 -21.97 7.50 -3.06
C LEU A 355 -20.61 8.01 -3.52
N ILE A 356 -19.64 8.21 -2.61
CA ILE A 356 -18.31 8.70 -2.99
C ILE A 356 -17.56 7.70 -3.90
N PHE A 357 -17.96 6.42 -3.84
CA PHE A 357 -17.40 5.36 -4.66
C PHE A 357 -18.17 5.11 -5.96
N MET A 358 -19.23 5.87 -6.24
CA MET A 358 -19.95 5.74 -7.50
C MET A 358 -19.19 6.41 -8.65
N PRO A 359 -19.11 5.79 -9.83
CA PRO A 359 -18.46 6.38 -11.00
C PRO A 359 -19.04 7.76 -11.33
N GLY A 360 -18.14 8.76 -11.45
CA GLY A 360 -18.53 10.13 -11.77
C GLY A 360 -19.14 10.94 -10.61
N PHE A 361 -19.21 10.39 -9.40
CA PHE A 361 -19.74 11.07 -8.23
C PHE A 361 -18.62 11.79 -7.44
N SER A 362 -17.88 12.71 -8.08
CA SER A 362 -16.89 13.54 -7.38
C SER A 362 -17.54 14.82 -6.84
N THR A 363 -17.27 15.18 -5.60
CA THR A 363 -17.78 16.40 -4.95
C THR A 363 -17.01 17.66 -5.38
N SER A 364 -15.89 17.53 -6.09
CA SER A 364 -15.13 18.69 -6.59
C SER A 364 -15.67 19.17 -7.93
N ASP A 365 -15.99 20.46 -8.03
CA ASP A 365 -16.45 21.12 -9.26
C ASP A 365 -15.34 21.34 -10.31
N LYS A 366 -14.10 20.99 -9.96
CA LYS A 366 -12.95 21.13 -10.84
C LYS A 366 -12.36 19.74 -11.12
N VAL A 367 -12.50 19.29 -12.36
CA VAL A 367 -11.63 18.24 -12.91
C VAL A 367 -10.21 18.81 -12.85
N SER A 368 -9.40 18.36 -11.86
CA SER A 368 -8.01 18.80 -11.78
C SER A 368 -7.26 18.23 -12.98
N GLU A 369 -6.79 19.09 -13.86
CA GLU A 369 -6.00 18.77 -15.06
C GLU A 369 -4.67 18.04 -14.75
N ILE A 370 -4.30 17.92 -13.47
CA ILE A 370 -3.02 17.35 -13.02
C ILE A 370 -3.03 15.82 -12.92
N SER A 371 -4.20 15.19 -12.86
CA SER A 371 -4.32 13.72 -12.96
C SER A 371 -4.89 13.33 -14.31
N GLY A 372 -4.08 13.20 -15.33
CA GLY A 372 -4.44 12.85 -16.70
C GLY A 372 -5.22 11.54 -16.91
N ARG A 373 -5.82 10.96 -15.87
CA ARG A 373 -6.64 9.74 -15.89
C ARG A 373 -7.89 9.78 -15.02
N GLY A 374 -8.34 10.94 -14.50
CA GLY A 374 -9.62 11.01 -13.78
C GLY A 374 -9.78 9.96 -12.66
N VAL A 375 -8.74 9.79 -11.81
CA VAL A 375 -8.76 8.78 -10.74
C VAL A 375 -9.68 9.28 -9.63
N GLY A 376 -10.83 8.64 -9.46
CA GLY A 376 -11.78 8.91 -8.38
C GLY A 376 -11.79 7.79 -7.34
N MET A 377 -12.59 7.95 -6.30
CA MET A 377 -12.77 6.91 -5.26
C MET A 377 -13.39 5.61 -5.81
N ASP A 378 -14.07 5.67 -6.95
CA ASP A 378 -14.55 4.51 -7.71
C ASP A 378 -13.40 3.62 -8.21
N VAL A 379 -12.30 4.22 -8.66
CA VAL A 379 -11.09 3.49 -9.07
C VAL A 379 -10.43 2.85 -7.84
N VAL A 380 -10.36 3.56 -6.71
CA VAL A 380 -9.83 3.01 -5.45
C VAL A 380 -10.62 1.75 -5.05
N ARG A 381 -11.96 1.84 -4.99
CA ARG A 381 -12.81 0.67 -4.66
C ARG A 381 -12.60 -0.47 -5.67
N LYS A 382 -12.54 -0.18 -6.95
CA LYS A 382 -12.32 -1.18 -8.01
C LYS A 382 -10.96 -1.88 -7.87
N SER A 383 -9.90 -1.14 -7.59
CA SER A 383 -8.55 -1.71 -7.40
C SER A 383 -8.50 -2.61 -6.16
N ILE A 384 -9.05 -2.16 -5.03
CA ILE A 384 -9.13 -2.93 -3.80
C ILE A 384 -10.00 -4.18 -3.96
N THR A 385 -11.16 -4.08 -4.64
CA THR A 385 -12.01 -5.23 -4.94
C THR A 385 -11.32 -6.22 -5.89
N GLY A 386 -10.50 -5.72 -6.83
CA GLY A 386 -9.72 -6.56 -7.74
C GLY A 386 -8.72 -7.49 -7.04
N ILE A 387 -8.29 -7.16 -5.82
CA ILE A 387 -7.46 -7.99 -4.96
C ILE A 387 -8.26 -8.66 -3.84
N ASN A 388 -9.57 -8.84 -4.03
CA ASN A 388 -10.50 -9.42 -3.06
C ASN A 388 -10.56 -8.68 -1.72
N GLY A 389 -10.20 -7.39 -1.69
CA GLY A 389 -10.34 -6.53 -0.54
C GLY A 389 -11.67 -5.77 -0.52
N SER A 390 -11.92 -5.10 0.60
CA SER A 390 -13.02 -4.15 0.75
C SER A 390 -12.49 -2.82 1.28
N VAL A 391 -13.22 -1.74 0.99
CA VAL A 391 -12.95 -0.40 1.53
C VAL A 391 -14.23 0.17 2.10
N ASP A 392 -14.14 0.60 3.35
CA ASP A 392 -15.19 1.26 4.11
C ASP A 392 -14.73 2.68 4.45
N VAL A 393 -15.71 3.57 4.73
CA VAL A 393 -15.43 4.96 5.14
C VAL A 393 -16.34 5.35 6.28
N GLU A 394 -15.74 5.99 7.27
CA GLU A 394 -16.41 6.62 8.40
C GLU A 394 -16.01 8.08 8.46
N THR A 395 -16.93 8.96 8.79
CA THR A 395 -16.63 10.40 8.89
C THR A 395 -17.52 11.08 9.91
N GLU A 396 -16.94 12.08 10.57
CA GLU A 396 -17.67 12.96 11.45
C GLU A 396 -17.33 14.41 11.12
N ALA A 397 -18.36 15.23 10.91
CA ALA A 397 -18.19 16.62 10.51
C ALA A 397 -17.38 17.40 11.56
N GLY A 398 -16.25 17.99 11.14
CA GLY A 398 -15.35 18.73 12.00
C GLY A 398 -14.36 17.87 12.80
N LEU A 399 -14.46 16.53 12.79
CA LEU A 399 -13.53 15.65 13.49
C LEU A 399 -12.61 14.90 12.51
N GLY A 400 -13.05 14.61 11.29
CA GLY A 400 -12.21 14.00 10.26
C GLY A 400 -12.87 12.84 9.52
N THR A 401 -12.04 12.07 8.81
CA THR A 401 -12.46 10.91 8.02
C THR A 401 -11.51 9.75 8.24
N ARG A 402 -12.06 8.54 8.35
CA ARG A 402 -11.31 7.28 8.41
C ARG A 402 -11.71 6.39 7.25
N PHE A 403 -10.74 5.98 6.47
CA PHE A 403 -10.88 4.91 5.48
C PHE A 403 -10.30 3.63 6.04
N THR A 404 -11.08 2.55 6.01
CA THR A 404 -10.65 1.21 6.44
C THR A 404 -10.59 0.29 5.23
N VAL A 405 -9.40 -0.12 4.86
CA VAL A 405 -9.14 -1.10 3.78
C VAL A 405 -8.89 -2.45 4.41
N ARG A 406 -9.73 -3.44 4.08
CA ARG A 406 -9.56 -4.83 4.53
C ARG A 406 -9.05 -5.67 3.37
N LEU A 407 -7.98 -6.40 3.60
CA LEU A 407 -7.31 -7.21 2.60
C LEU A 407 -7.17 -8.64 3.09
N PRO A 408 -7.34 -9.63 2.23
CA PRO A 408 -6.99 -11.00 2.59
C PRO A 408 -5.46 -11.13 2.70
N LEU A 409 -4.98 -11.98 3.60
CA LEU A 409 -3.55 -12.30 3.72
C LEU A 409 -2.99 -12.89 2.42
N THR A 410 -3.85 -13.54 1.63
CA THR A 410 -3.46 -14.30 0.43
C THR A 410 -4.28 -13.91 -0.78
N LEU A 411 -3.67 -13.81 -1.94
CA LEU A 411 -4.33 -13.45 -3.20
C LEU A 411 -5.11 -14.59 -3.88
N ALA A 412 -4.87 -15.84 -3.52
CA ALA A 412 -5.09 -16.91 -4.47
C ALA A 412 -6.27 -17.86 -4.20
N ILE A 413 -6.77 -17.97 -2.97
CA ILE A 413 -7.81 -18.96 -2.66
C ILE A 413 -9.04 -18.26 -2.09
N ILE A 414 -10.12 -18.29 -2.85
CA ILE A 414 -11.43 -17.82 -2.40
C ILE A 414 -12.34 -19.02 -2.17
N SER A 415 -13.05 -19.01 -1.05
CA SER A 415 -14.14 -19.95 -0.81
C SER A 415 -15.28 -19.65 -1.78
N ALA A 416 -15.73 -20.64 -2.53
CA ALA A 416 -16.79 -20.47 -3.50
C ALA A 416 -17.85 -21.56 -3.37
N LEU A 417 -19.11 -21.18 -3.60
CA LEU A 417 -20.20 -22.12 -3.77
C LEU A 417 -20.19 -22.62 -5.22
N MET A 418 -19.96 -23.92 -5.39
CA MET A 418 -20.06 -24.55 -6.70
C MET A 418 -21.52 -24.77 -7.07
N VAL A 419 -21.92 -24.27 -8.24
CA VAL A 419 -23.27 -24.43 -8.80
C VAL A 419 -23.19 -25.01 -10.19
N GLU A 420 -24.13 -25.87 -10.54
CA GLU A 420 -24.27 -26.43 -11.87
C GLU A 420 -25.44 -25.76 -12.61
N VAL A 421 -25.15 -25.22 -13.79
CA VAL A 421 -26.15 -24.55 -14.64
C VAL A 421 -26.05 -25.10 -16.05
N ALA A 422 -27.10 -25.73 -16.54
CA ALA A 422 -27.17 -26.34 -17.89
C ALA A 422 -25.97 -27.28 -18.19
N GLY A 423 -25.52 -28.05 -17.20
CA GLY A 423 -24.39 -28.98 -17.33
C GLY A 423 -23.00 -28.36 -17.19
N ASN A 424 -22.89 -27.04 -17.00
CA ASN A 424 -21.65 -26.34 -16.73
C ASN A 424 -21.53 -26.01 -15.24
N GLN A 425 -20.29 -26.10 -14.70
CA GLN A 425 -20.00 -25.74 -13.32
C GLN A 425 -19.52 -24.31 -13.23
N TYR A 426 -20.08 -23.56 -12.27
CA TYR A 426 -19.71 -22.19 -11.96
C TYR A 426 -19.35 -22.07 -10.49
N ALA A 427 -18.36 -21.23 -10.16
CA ALA A 427 -17.95 -20.93 -8.80
C ALA A 427 -18.45 -19.53 -8.41
N LEU A 428 -19.34 -19.48 -7.43
CA LEU A 428 -19.84 -18.21 -6.86
C LEU A 428 -19.04 -17.90 -5.58
N PRO A 429 -18.26 -16.79 -5.52
CA PRO A 429 -17.53 -16.45 -4.32
C PRO A 429 -18.46 -16.31 -3.12
N LEU A 430 -18.16 -16.99 -2.01
CA LEU A 430 -19.01 -17.00 -0.81
C LEU A 430 -19.17 -15.60 -0.19
N ALA A 431 -18.22 -14.71 -0.41
CA ALA A 431 -18.31 -13.31 0.04
C ALA A 431 -19.54 -12.56 -0.49
N TYR A 432 -20.09 -12.99 -1.64
CA TYR A 432 -21.29 -12.41 -2.27
C TYR A 432 -22.55 -13.24 -2.01
N VAL A 433 -22.45 -14.38 -1.32
CA VAL A 433 -23.59 -15.27 -1.04
C VAL A 433 -24.11 -14.99 0.37
N THR A 434 -25.26 -14.35 0.47
CA THR A 434 -25.90 -14.05 1.77
C THR A 434 -26.68 -15.25 2.33
N GLY A 435 -27.00 -16.24 1.49
CA GLY A 435 -27.69 -17.44 1.90
C GLY A 435 -28.22 -18.24 0.71
N SER A 436 -28.74 -19.42 0.99
CA SER A 436 -29.45 -20.27 0.04
C SER A 436 -30.83 -20.62 0.55
N ALA A 437 -31.81 -20.74 -0.37
CA ALA A 437 -33.15 -21.12 -0.04
C ALA A 437 -33.70 -22.04 -1.13
N LYS A 438 -34.44 -23.07 -0.73
CA LYS A 438 -35.19 -23.91 -1.66
C LYS A 438 -36.56 -23.32 -1.87
N LEU A 439 -36.88 -22.97 -3.09
CA LEU A 439 -38.18 -22.37 -3.46
C LEU A 439 -39.06 -23.43 -4.14
N SER A 440 -40.35 -23.41 -3.79
CA SER A 440 -41.39 -24.13 -4.50
C SER A 440 -41.97 -23.21 -5.60
N LYS A 441 -42.76 -23.77 -6.51
CA LYS A 441 -43.44 -22.97 -7.54
C LYS A 441 -44.41 -21.96 -6.94
N GLU A 442 -44.93 -22.24 -5.75
CA GLU A 442 -45.88 -21.39 -5.02
C GLU A 442 -45.23 -20.17 -4.36
N ASP A 443 -43.88 -20.21 -4.18
CA ASP A 443 -43.11 -19.13 -3.62
C ASP A 443 -42.66 -18.09 -4.66
N ILE A 444 -42.99 -18.35 -5.96
CA ILE A 444 -42.58 -17.51 -7.07
C ILE A 444 -43.76 -16.70 -7.59
N TYR A 445 -43.63 -15.41 -7.54
CA TYR A 445 -44.62 -14.42 -8.00
C TYR A 445 -44.12 -13.68 -9.22
N VAL A 446 -45.03 -13.13 -10.00
CA VAL A 446 -44.67 -12.22 -11.11
C VAL A 446 -45.14 -10.82 -10.71
N VAL A 447 -44.18 -9.92 -10.53
CA VAL A 447 -44.44 -8.51 -10.22
C VAL A 447 -43.78 -7.68 -11.30
N ASP A 448 -44.52 -6.80 -11.97
CA ASP A 448 -44.05 -5.95 -13.06
C ASP A 448 -43.28 -6.74 -14.17
N GLN A 449 -43.81 -7.87 -14.56
CA GLN A 449 -43.25 -8.80 -15.57
C GLN A 449 -41.92 -9.45 -15.15
N LYS A 450 -41.48 -9.31 -13.91
CA LYS A 450 -40.27 -9.94 -13.35
C LYS A 450 -40.65 -11.04 -12.34
N LYS A 451 -40.00 -12.19 -12.48
CA LYS A 451 -40.15 -13.26 -11.48
C LYS A 451 -39.53 -12.78 -10.16
N THR A 452 -40.26 -12.93 -9.08
CA THR A 452 -39.90 -12.48 -7.74
C THR A 452 -40.20 -13.61 -6.75
N ALA A 453 -39.29 -13.89 -5.83
CA ALA A 453 -39.51 -14.85 -4.77
C ALA A 453 -39.68 -14.16 -3.42
N ARG A 454 -40.59 -14.70 -2.61
CA ARG A 454 -40.71 -14.32 -1.21
C ARG A 454 -39.78 -15.20 -0.37
N ILE A 455 -38.74 -14.61 0.19
CA ILE A 455 -37.82 -15.31 1.10
C ILE A 455 -37.90 -14.64 2.46
N LYS A 456 -38.40 -15.37 3.46
CA LYS A 456 -38.81 -14.82 4.77
C LYS A 456 -39.82 -13.67 4.54
N ASP A 457 -39.52 -12.45 4.97
CA ASP A 457 -40.42 -11.30 4.77
C ASP A 457 -39.94 -10.31 3.67
N ARG A 458 -39.06 -10.76 2.78
CA ARG A 458 -38.53 -9.94 1.67
C ARG A 458 -38.91 -10.51 0.32
N TYR A 459 -39.26 -9.64 -0.62
CA TYR A 459 -39.45 -9.96 -2.01
C TYR A 459 -38.17 -9.68 -2.77
N LEU A 460 -37.58 -10.72 -3.35
CA LEU A 460 -36.31 -10.63 -4.08
C LEU A 460 -36.55 -10.96 -5.56
N PRO A 461 -36.04 -10.17 -6.49
CA PRO A 461 -36.12 -10.48 -7.91
C PRO A 461 -35.31 -11.78 -8.20
N LEU A 462 -35.92 -12.66 -9.00
CA LEU A 462 -35.29 -13.89 -9.44
C LEU A 462 -34.65 -13.69 -10.82
N VAL A 463 -33.37 -14.03 -10.94
CA VAL A 463 -32.64 -14.09 -12.18
C VAL A 463 -32.30 -15.54 -12.46
N SER A 464 -32.74 -16.05 -13.63
CA SER A 464 -32.37 -17.40 -14.06
C SER A 464 -30.97 -17.37 -14.63
N MET A 465 -30.04 -18.17 -14.06
CA MET A 465 -28.64 -18.17 -14.49
C MET A 465 -28.49 -18.69 -15.93
N ASP A 466 -29.31 -19.63 -16.35
CA ASP A 466 -29.29 -20.15 -17.73
C ASP A 466 -29.74 -19.08 -18.74
N GLU A 467 -30.74 -18.24 -18.41
CA GLU A 467 -31.13 -17.09 -19.20
C GLU A 467 -30.08 -15.99 -19.19
N PHE A 468 -29.49 -15.72 -18.01
CA PHE A 468 -28.46 -14.69 -17.85
C PHE A 468 -27.18 -14.99 -18.66
N PHE A 469 -26.76 -16.25 -18.69
CA PHE A 469 -25.58 -16.67 -19.47
C PHE A 469 -25.89 -17.06 -20.92
N GLY A 470 -27.17 -17.00 -21.35
CA GLY A 470 -27.55 -17.34 -22.71
C GLY A 470 -27.31 -18.82 -23.05
N LEU A 471 -27.48 -19.73 -22.10
CA LEU A 471 -27.17 -21.16 -22.22
C LEU A 471 -28.32 -22.00 -22.79
N ARG A 472 -29.38 -21.37 -23.25
CA ARG A 472 -30.54 -22.03 -23.93
C ARG A 472 -30.51 -21.79 -25.40
#